data_79c4e82a9fd8669060ebba624d2810af
#
_entry.id   79c4e82a9fd8669060ebba624d2810af
#
_cell.length_a   1.000
_cell.length_b   1.000
_cell.length_c   1.000
_cell.angle_alpha   90.00
_cell.angle_beta   90.00
_cell.angle_gamma   90.00
#
_symmetry.space_group_name_H-M   'P 1'
#
loop_
_entity.id
_entity.type
_entity.pdbx_description
1 polymer ?
#
loop_
_entity_poly.entity_id
_entity_poly.type
_entity_poly.pdbx_seq_one_letter_code
_entity_poly.pdbx_strand_id
1 'polypeptide(L)'
;IAAAAQEKIGMIVTEHWDYDYPTNPDAFTFDIDEYFARLQPLCTDKVLIGIEIGMQTHTASEDKKVAQGHDFDFVLGSIHCIGKRDLYETTCYEGRTRQQIVEEFLQDSITCLEQDRDFDAFAHIDYICRYWPYEGAERELRHEDAPHLFDKLFQLLIDKNIPIEINTRRLDDAAAVAGLLPLYARYHALGGRYCTVGSDAHYAEHVGRRV
;
A
#
# COMPACT_ATOMS: atom_id res chain seq x y z
N ILE A 1 18.63 -2.63 -6.84
CA ILE A 1 18.98 -3.64 -7.88
C ILE A 1 20.13 -4.53 -7.40
N ALA A 2 21.30 -3.97 -7.02
CA ALA A 2 22.45 -4.77 -6.57
C ALA A 2 22.12 -5.69 -5.38
N ALA A 3 21.35 -5.19 -4.39
CA ALA A 3 20.90 -5.99 -3.25
C ALA A 3 19.98 -7.16 -3.68
N ALA A 4 19.02 -6.94 -4.57
CA ALA A 4 18.16 -8.01 -5.10
C ALA A 4 18.96 -9.09 -5.84
N ALA A 5 19.98 -8.69 -6.59
CA ALA A 5 20.87 -9.63 -7.27
C ALA A 5 21.70 -10.47 -6.28
N GLN A 6 22.15 -9.91 -5.16
CA GLN A 6 22.83 -10.63 -4.08
C GLN A 6 21.91 -11.66 -3.42
N GLU A 7 20.65 -11.30 -3.17
CA GLU A 7 19.62 -12.19 -2.61
C GLU A 7 19.05 -13.17 -3.65
N LYS A 8 19.46 -13.05 -4.93
CA LYS A 8 18.99 -13.89 -6.04
C LYS A 8 17.49 -13.83 -6.30
N ILE A 9 16.86 -12.69 -6.02
CA ILE A 9 15.44 -12.43 -6.28
C ILE A 9 15.25 -11.47 -7.44
N GLY A 10 14.10 -11.55 -8.09
CA GLY A 10 13.60 -10.48 -8.96
C GLY A 10 13.04 -9.34 -8.11
N MET A 11 12.92 -8.16 -8.70
CA MET A 11 12.31 -7.02 -8.05
C MET A 11 11.53 -6.17 -9.03
N ILE A 12 10.50 -5.52 -8.54
CA ILE A 12 9.83 -4.42 -9.22
C ILE A 12 10.16 -3.16 -8.42
N VAL A 13 10.68 -2.14 -9.08
CA VAL A 13 10.92 -0.84 -8.44
C VAL A 13 9.61 -0.06 -8.49
N THR A 14 9.08 0.31 -7.32
CA THR A 14 7.80 1.02 -7.17
C THR A 14 8.06 2.30 -6.39
N GLU A 15 8.48 3.37 -7.09
CA GLU A 15 8.68 4.69 -6.47
C GLU A 15 7.33 5.30 -6.10
N HIS A 16 7.28 6.07 -5.00
CA HIS A 16 6.06 6.73 -4.54
C HIS A 16 5.60 7.82 -5.49
N TRP A 17 4.33 7.81 -5.85
CA TRP A 17 3.66 8.90 -6.54
C TRP A 17 2.34 9.22 -5.84
N ASP A 18 2.35 10.27 -5.01
CA ASP A 18 1.20 10.71 -4.22
C ASP A 18 0.78 12.11 -4.65
N TYR A 19 -0.26 12.22 -5.45
CA TYR A 19 -0.77 13.49 -5.96
C TYR A 19 -1.52 14.27 -4.89
N ASP A 20 -1.34 15.60 -4.85
CA ASP A 20 -1.97 16.51 -3.88
C ASP A 20 -1.73 16.08 -2.42
N TYR A 21 -0.45 15.78 -2.11
CA TYR A 21 -0.09 15.31 -0.77
C TYR A 21 -0.33 16.39 0.29
N PRO A 22 -0.99 16.08 1.44
CA PRO A 22 -1.54 17.09 2.35
C PRO A 22 -0.54 18.09 2.92
N THR A 23 0.68 17.65 3.21
CA THR A 23 1.73 18.51 3.81
C THR A 23 2.48 19.33 2.78
N ASN A 24 2.62 18.82 1.57
CA ASN A 24 3.22 19.50 0.42
C ASN A 24 2.74 18.79 -0.87
N PRO A 25 1.87 19.41 -1.68
CA PRO A 25 1.27 18.78 -2.87
C PRO A 25 2.26 18.19 -3.87
N ASP A 26 3.48 18.72 -3.93
CA ASP A 26 4.50 18.28 -4.89
C ASP A 26 5.57 17.36 -4.27
N ALA A 27 5.43 16.98 -2.98
CA ALA A 27 6.48 16.25 -2.25
C ALA A 27 6.79 14.87 -2.83
N PHE A 28 5.76 14.18 -3.35
CA PHE A 28 5.85 12.81 -3.85
C PHE A 28 5.41 12.69 -5.30
N THR A 29 5.53 13.77 -6.08
CA THR A 29 5.37 13.74 -7.53
C THR A 29 6.71 13.96 -8.22
N PHE A 30 6.89 13.36 -9.39
CA PHE A 30 8.11 13.45 -10.19
C PHE A 30 7.79 13.31 -11.67
N ASP A 31 8.75 13.66 -12.53
CA ASP A 31 8.65 13.45 -13.97
C ASP A 31 8.77 11.94 -14.29
N ILE A 32 7.68 11.36 -14.76
CA ILE A 32 7.60 9.91 -15.02
C ILE A 32 8.41 9.52 -16.28
N ASP A 33 8.51 10.40 -17.27
CA ASP A 33 9.37 10.15 -18.45
C ASP A 33 10.84 10.09 -18.03
N GLU A 34 11.28 10.97 -17.13
CA GLU A 34 12.63 10.92 -16.55
C GLU A 34 12.84 9.65 -15.71
N TYR A 35 11.86 9.25 -14.92
CA TYR A 35 11.90 8.00 -14.14
C TYR A 35 12.09 6.79 -15.04
N PHE A 36 11.28 6.66 -16.10
CA PHE A 36 11.43 5.60 -17.09
C PHE A 36 12.79 5.64 -17.79
N ALA A 37 13.22 6.81 -18.26
CA ALA A 37 14.51 6.96 -18.93
C ALA A 37 15.70 6.52 -18.07
N ARG A 38 15.60 6.69 -16.73
CA ARG A 38 16.63 6.27 -15.78
C ARG A 38 16.61 4.77 -15.49
N LEU A 39 15.43 4.15 -15.40
CA LEU A 39 15.29 2.74 -15.01
C LEU A 39 15.34 1.79 -16.21
N GLN A 40 14.81 2.17 -17.36
CA GLN A 40 14.73 1.31 -18.53
C GLN A 40 16.06 0.65 -18.94
N PRO A 41 17.23 1.33 -18.90
CA PRO A 41 18.52 0.68 -19.18
C PRO A 41 18.92 -0.39 -18.14
N LEU A 42 18.27 -0.43 -16.98
CA LEU A 42 18.55 -1.37 -15.89
C LEU A 42 17.56 -2.54 -15.86
N CYS A 43 16.52 -2.49 -16.69
CA CYS A 43 15.50 -3.53 -16.76
C CYS A 43 16.05 -4.84 -17.36
N THR A 44 15.57 -5.94 -16.79
CA THR A 44 15.88 -7.31 -17.23
C THR A 44 14.64 -8.16 -16.96
N ASP A 45 14.74 -9.47 -17.23
CA ASP A 45 13.72 -10.45 -16.81
C ASP A 45 13.50 -10.53 -15.29
N LYS A 46 14.36 -9.88 -14.50
CA LYS A 46 14.34 -9.86 -13.03
C LYS A 46 14.25 -8.47 -12.42
N VAL A 47 14.30 -7.42 -13.20
CA VAL A 47 14.20 -6.04 -12.75
C VAL A 47 13.16 -5.34 -13.62
N LEU A 48 12.03 -5.01 -13.00
CA LEU A 48 10.86 -4.45 -13.65
C LEU A 48 10.60 -3.03 -13.12
N ILE A 49 9.86 -2.24 -13.90
CA ILE A 49 9.47 -0.87 -13.56
C ILE A 49 8.01 -0.87 -13.12
N GLY A 50 7.78 -0.47 -11.88
CA GLY A 50 6.46 -0.21 -11.35
C GLY A 50 6.34 1.19 -10.78
N ILE A 51 5.22 1.45 -10.15
CA ILE A 51 4.94 2.68 -9.41
C ILE A 51 4.06 2.35 -8.20
N GLU A 52 4.24 3.06 -7.10
CA GLU A 52 3.33 3.02 -5.96
C GLU A 52 2.51 4.31 -5.93
N ILE A 53 1.21 4.20 -6.18
CA ILE A 53 0.30 5.34 -6.20
C ILE A 53 -0.37 5.48 -4.84
N GLY A 54 -0.13 6.61 -4.17
CA GLY A 54 -0.80 7.00 -2.94
C GLY A 54 -2.20 7.54 -3.23
N MET A 55 -3.19 6.65 -3.17
CA MET A 55 -4.59 6.97 -3.49
C MET A 55 -5.23 7.82 -2.39
N GLN A 56 -5.92 8.87 -2.81
CA GLN A 56 -6.82 9.64 -1.97
C GLN A 56 -8.22 9.71 -2.62
N THR A 57 -9.27 9.93 -1.85
CA THR A 57 -10.66 9.88 -2.35
C THR A 57 -10.96 10.91 -3.46
N HIS A 58 -10.13 11.94 -3.61
CA HIS A 58 -10.30 13.00 -4.60
C HIS A 58 -9.30 12.95 -5.77
N THR A 59 -8.33 12.00 -5.78
CA THR A 59 -7.24 11.97 -6.77
C THR A 59 -7.46 10.97 -7.91
N ALA A 60 -8.59 10.26 -7.95
CA ALA A 60 -8.83 9.14 -8.87
C ALA A 60 -8.50 9.42 -10.33
N SER A 61 -8.82 10.63 -10.81
CA SER A 61 -8.56 11.02 -12.21
C SER A 61 -7.06 11.12 -12.51
N GLU A 62 -6.29 11.72 -11.60
CA GLU A 62 -4.85 11.89 -11.79
C GLU A 62 -4.12 10.57 -11.58
N ASP A 63 -4.52 9.78 -10.59
CA ASP A 63 -3.97 8.44 -10.35
C ASP A 63 -4.13 7.54 -11.57
N LYS A 64 -5.35 7.52 -12.15
CA LYS A 64 -5.64 6.75 -13.37
C LYS A 64 -4.83 7.23 -14.57
N LYS A 65 -4.72 8.55 -14.75
CA LYS A 65 -3.93 9.15 -15.82
C LYS A 65 -2.46 8.74 -15.75
N VAL A 66 -1.89 8.70 -14.56
CA VAL A 66 -0.50 8.26 -14.35
C VAL A 66 -0.38 6.76 -14.61
N ALA A 67 -1.23 5.94 -14.02
CA ALA A 67 -1.21 4.50 -14.18
C ALA A 67 -1.29 4.07 -15.66
N GLN A 68 -2.12 4.76 -16.47
CA GLN A 68 -2.31 4.47 -17.88
C GLN A 68 -1.37 5.23 -18.82
N GLY A 69 -0.67 6.24 -18.33
CA GLY A 69 0.19 7.11 -19.14
C GLY A 69 1.49 6.48 -19.58
N HIS A 70 1.90 5.37 -18.93
CA HIS A 70 3.17 4.71 -19.16
C HIS A 70 3.02 3.19 -19.06
N ASP A 71 3.92 2.46 -19.70
CA ASP A 71 3.96 0.98 -19.68
C ASP A 71 4.64 0.48 -18.39
N PHE A 72 3.98 0.67 -17.26
CA PHE A 72 4.41 0.07 -16.00
C PHE A 72 4.21 -1.45 -16.04
N ASP A 73 5.20 -2.19 -15.56
CA ASP A 73 5.05 -3.64 -15.34
C ASP A 73 4.14 -3.94 -14.13
N PHE A 74 3.98 -2.97 -13.22
CA PHE A 74 3.17 -3.13 -12.02
C PHE A 74 2.80 -1.79 -11.39
N VAL A 75 1.53 -1.62 -11.04
CA VAL A 75 1.00 -0.45 -10.33
C VAL A 75 0.48 -0.90 -8.97
N LEU A 76 1.06 -0.39 -7.90
CA LEU A 76 0.68 -0.66 -6.53
C LEU A 76 -0.21 0.47 -6.00
N GLY A 77 -1.42 0.17 -5.53
CA GLY A 77 -2.33 1.16 -4.96
C GLY A 77 -2.25 1.18 -3.43
N SER A 78 -1.89 2.30 -2.84
CA SER A 78 -1.61 2.50 -1.42
C SER A 78 -2.52 3.54 -0.78
N ILE A 79 -2.75 3.46 0.53
CA ILE A 79 -3.42 4.50 1.32
C ILE A 79 -2.42 5.07 2.33
N HIS A 80 -1.86 6.22 2.00
CA HIS A 80 -0.93 6.97 2.87
C HIS A 80 -1.63 8.09 3.63
N CYS A 81 -2.77 8.55 3.13
CA CYS A 81 -3.54 9.67 3.68
C CYS A 81 -5.01 9.28 3.87
N ILE A 82 -5.65 9.80 4.91
CA ILE A 82 -7.08 9.67 5.16
C ILE A 82 -7.70 11.04 5.44
N GLY A 83 -8.85 11.35 4.83
CA GLY A 83 -9.53 12.62 5.00
C GLY A 83 -8.61 13.82 4.75
N LYS A 84 -7.71 13.74 3.75
CA LYS A 84 -6.68 14.75 3.45
C LYS A 84 -5.69 15.00 4.60
N ARG A 85 -5.38 13.99 5.40
CA ARG A 85 -4.37 14.03 6.47
C ARG A 85 -3.36 12.93 6.25
N ASP A 86 -2.10 13.27 6.38
CA ASP A 86 -0.97 12.33 6.29
C ASP A 86 -0.95 11.40 7.52
N LEU A 87 -0.97 10.09 7.28
CA LEU A 87 -0.89 9.08 8.35
C LEU A 87 0.50 9.05 9.04
N TYR A 88 1.51 9.64 8.45
CA TYR A 88 2.82 9.82 9.09
C TYR A 88 2.78 10.89 10.19
N GLU A 89 1.93 11.91 10.04
CA GLU A 89 1.87 13.05 10.93
C GLU A 89 1.01 12.76 12.18
N THR A 90 1.53 13.07 13.35
CA THR A 90 0.81 12.87 14.62
C THR A 90 -0.50 13.65 14.70
N THR A 91 -0.58 14.79 14.02
CA THR A 91 -1.77 15.63 13.90
C THR A 91 -2.96 14.91 13.25
N CYS A 92 -2.70 13.86 12.44
CA CYS A 92 -3.74 13.00 11.88
C CYS A 92 -4.60 12.33 12.97
N TYR A 93 -4.03 12.11 14.14
CA TYR A 93 -4.62 11.32 15.22
C TYR A 93 -5.19 12.17 16.36
N GLU A 94 -4.85 13.46 16.43
CA GLU A 94 -5.25 14.35 17.52
C GLU A 94 -6.76 14.48 17.67
N GLY A 95 -7.26 14.34 18.90
CA GLY A 95 -8.68 14.49 19.22
C GLY A 95 -9.58 13.38 18.69
N ARG A 96 -9.01 12.28 18.19
CA ARG A 96 -9.72 11.17 17.56
C ARG A 96 -9.53 9.87 18.33
N THR A 97 -10.58 9.08 18.39
CA THR A 97 -10.48 7.72 18.96
C THR A 97 -9.89 6.76 17.93
N ARG A 98 -9.27 5.67 18.41
CA ARG A 98 -8.77 4.58 17.56
C ARG A 98 -9.85 4.07 16.59
N GLN A 99 -11.07 3.90 17.09
CA GLN A 99 -12.21 3.43 16.28
C GLN A 99 -12.51 4.38 15.10
N GLN A 100 -12.56 5.69 15.37
CA GLN A 100 -12.81 6.69 14.31
C GLN A 100 -11.72 6.67 13.24
N ILE A 101 -10.47 6.47 13.63
CA ILE A 101 -9.33 6.41 12.68
C ILE A 101 -9.40 5.14 11.84
N VAL A 102 -9.67 3.99 12.44
CA VAL A 102 -9.83 2.71 11.71
C VAL A 102 -10.98 2.78 10.72
N GLU A 103 -12.14 3.29 11.16
CA GLU A 103 -13.32 3.41 10.30
C GLU A 103 -13.05 4.33 9.11
N GLU A 104 -12.41 5.48 9.32
CA GLU A 104 -12.06 6.39 8.23
C GLU A 104 -11.03 5.78 7.28
N PHE A 105 -9.98 5.13 7.79
CA PHE A 105 -8.98 4.44 6.98
C PHE A 105 -9.61 3.40 6.04
N LEU A 106 -10.49 2.55 6.59
CA LEU A 106 -11.18 1.53 5.80
C LEU A 106 -12.21 2.15 4.85
N GLN A 107 -12.93 3.20 5.27
CA GLN A 107 -13.92 3.86 4.41
C GLN A 107 -13.24 4.59 3.24
N ASP A 108 -12.12 5.28 3.46
CA ASP A 108 -11.36 5.91 2.40
C ASP A 108 -10.76 4.87 1.45
N SER A 109 -10.24 3.75 1.99
CA SER A 109 -9.79 2.60 1.19
C SER A 109 -10.90 2.06 0.30
N ILE A 110 -12.08 1.83 0.86
CA ILE A 110 -13.26 1.37 0.12
C ILE A 110 -13.66 2.38 -0.96
N THR A 111 -13.70 3.66 -0.62
CA THR A 111 -14.05 4.73 -1.57
C THR A 111 -13.06 4.78 -2.74
N CYS A 112 -11.76 4.65 -2.45
CA CYS A 112 -10.73 4.57 -3.48
C CYS A 112 -10.90 3.34 -4.38
N LEU A 113 -11.26 2.18 -3.80
CA LEU A 113 -11.52 0.96 -4.56
C LEU A 113 -12.81 1.02 -5.40
N GLU A 114 -13.82 1.73 -4.95
CA GLU A 114 -15.09 1.91 -5.70
C GLU A 114 -14.92 2.84 -6.90
N GLN A 115 -13.93 3.72 -6.90
CA GLN A 115 -13.64 4.64 -8.00
C GLN A 115 -12.98 3.92 -9.18
N ASP A 116 -13.05 4.55 -10.35
CA ASP A 116 -12.42 4.05 -11.57
C ASP A 116 -10.92 4.40 -11.55
N ARG A 117 -10.14 3.46 -11.04
CA ARG A 117 -8.67 3.51 -10.95
C ARG A 117 -8.08 2.29 -11.64
N ASP A 118 -6.81 2.37 -11.95
CA ASP A 118 -6.06 1.30 -12.61
C ASP A 118 -4.82 0.96 -11.77
N PHE A 119 -4.86 -0.17 -11.08
CA PHE A 119 -3.74 -0.69 -10.30
C PHE A 119 -3.83 -2.22 -10.14
N ASP A 120 -2.68 -2.87 -9.94
CA ASP A 120 -2.53 -4.32 -9.98
C ASP A 120 -2.67 -4.99 -8.61
N ALA A 121 -2.34 -4.30 -7.51
CA ALA A 121 -2.45 -4.83 -6.16
C ALA A 121 -2.73 -3.73 -5.14
N PHE A 122 -3.39 -4.10 -4.03
CA PHE A 122 -3.65 -3.22 -2.89
C PHE A 122 -2.55 -3.40 -1.83
N ALA A 123 -1.82 -2.33 -1.55
CA ALA A 123 -0.66 -2.33 -0.67
C ALA A 123 -1.02 -2.43 0.82
N HIS A 124 -0.05 -2.85 1.59
CA HIS A 124 0.10 -2.77 3.06
C HIS A 124 -1.15 -2.33 3.84
N ILE A 125 -2.13 -3.21 3.99
CA ILE A 125 -3.39 -2.95 4.71
C ILE A 125 -3.17 -2.44 6.15
N ASP A 126 -1.97 -2.64 6.70
CA ASP A 126 -1.56 -2.23 8.04
C ASP A 126 -0.70 -0.95 8.07
N TYR A 127 -0.71 -0.14 6.99
CA TYR A 127 0.11 1.08 6.93
C TYR A 127 -0.12 2.00 8.13
N ILE A 128 -1.36 2.19 8.53
CA ILE A 128 -1.76 2.99 9.69
C ILE A 128 -1.06 2.56 10.99
N CYS A 129 -0.80 1.25 11.15
CA CYS A 129 -0.14 0.71 12.33
C CYS A 129 1.33 1.14 12.48
N ARG A 130 1.91 1.77 11.46
CA ARG A 130 3.31 2.22 11.48
C ARG A 130 3.51 3.48 12.31
N TYR A 131 2.52 4.36 12.32
CA TYR A 131 2.70 5.76 12.74
C TYR A 131 1.71 6.24 13.83
N TRP A 132 0.57 5.59 14.00
CA TRP A 132 -0.39 6.00 14.99
C TRP A 132 0.11 5.81 16.44
N PRO A 133 -0.45 6.55 17.43
CA PRO A 133 0.10 6.65 18.79
C PRO A 133 -0.27 5.47 19.71
N TYR A 134 -0.54 4.29 19.17
CA TYR A 134 -0.90 3.10 19.95
C TYR A 134 0.29 2.14 20.03
N GLU A 135 0.35 1.37 21.12
CA GLU A 135 1.45 0.45 21.38
C GLU A 135 0.95 -0.97 21.65
N GLY A 136 1.85 -1.94 21.57
CA GLY A 136 1.55 -3.32 21.86
C GLY A 136 0.40 -3.87 21.02
N ALA A 137 -0.52 -4.57 21.65
CA ALA A 137 -1.67 -5.17 20.97
C ALA A 137 -2.68 -4.15 20.42
N GLU A 138 -2.72 -2.93 20.96
CA GLU A 138 -3.60 -1.86 20.47
C GLU A 138 -3.07 -1.22 19.20
N ARG A 139 -1.79 -1.39 18.92
CA ARG A 139 -1.17 -0.94 17.66
C ARG A 139 -1.67 -1.72 16.45
N GLU A 140 -2.07 -2.95 16.62
CA GLU A 140 -2.40 -3.82 15.50
C GLU A 140 -3.86 -3.71 15.09
N LEU A 141 -4.10 -3.67 13.77
CA LEU A 141 -5.43 -3.81 13.19
C LEU A 141 -5.95 -5.23 13.42
N ARG A 142 -7.24 -5.32 13.70
CA ARG A 142 -7.95 -6.58 13.84
C ARG A 142 -9.27 -6.52 13.10
N HIS A 143 -9.73 -7.67 12.63
CA HIS A 143 -11.03 -7.76 11.98
C HIS A 143 -12.17 -7.21 12.85
N GLU A 144 -12.09 -7.46 14.18
CA GLU A 144 -13.10 -7.02 15.15
C GLU A 144 -13.19 -5.50 15.31
N ASP A 145 -12.19 -4.76 14.89
CA ASP A 145 -12.20 -3.29 14.94
C ASP A 145 -13.30 -2.68 14.05
N ALA A 146 -13.53 -3.30 12.88
CA ALA A 146 -14.58 -2.87 11.95
C ALA A 146 -14.98 -4.02 11.00
N PRO A 147 -15.66 -5.08 11.49
CA PRO A 147 -15.87 -6.31 10.72
C PRO A 147 -16.54 -6.07 9.36
N HIS A 148 -17.57 -5.23 9.33
CA HIS A 148 -18.30 -4.95 8.09
C HIS A 148 -17.47 -4.18 7.05
N LEU A 149 -16.58 -3.29 7.50
CA LEU A 149 -15.72 -2.53 6.60
C LEU A 149 -14.60 -3.40 6.05
N PHE A 150 -13.97 -4.23 6.89
CA PHE A 150 -12.99 -5.21 6.41
C PHE A 150 -13.59 -6.18 5.39
N ASP A 151 -14.75 -6.75 5.70
CA ASP A 151 -15.42 -7.68 4.80
C ASP A 151 -15.79 -7.01 3.47
N LYS A 152 -16.27 -5.75 3.50
CA LYS A 152 -16.57 -4.98 2.30
C LYS A 152 -15.30 -4.69 1.50
N LEU A 153 -14.22 -4.27 2.15
CA LEU A 153 -12.92 -4.03 1.51
C LEU A 153 -12.41 -5.30 0.79
N PHE A 154 -12.41 -6.42 1.50
CA PHE A 154 -11.95 -7.69 0.95
C PHE A 154 -12.83 -8.17 -0.21
N GLN A 155 -14.16 -8.03 -0.08
CA GLN A 155 -15.06 -8.40 -1.17
C GLN A 155 -14.85 -7.56 -2.42
N LEU A 156 -14.62 -6.25 -2.28
CA LEU A 156 -14.28 -5.37 -3.41
C LEU A 156 -12.98 -5.78 -4.10
N LEU A 157 -11.95 -6.11 -3.34
CA LEU A 157 -10.68 -6.61 -3.89
C LEU A 157 -10.89 -7.90 -4.68
N ILE A 158 -11.69 -8.83 -4.11
CA ILE A 158 -12.01 -10.12 -4.75
C ILE A 158 -12.81 -9.91 -6.02
N ASP A 159 -13.88 -9.11 -5.97
CA ASP A 159 -14.79 -8.86 -7.10
C ASP A 159 -14.07 -8.16 -8.27
N LYS A 160 -13.10 -7.31 -7.96
CA LYS A 160 -12.26 -6.62 -8.94
C LYS A 160 -11.03 -7.43 -9.37
N ASN A 161 -10.83 -8.62 -8.78
CA ASN A 161 -9.64 -9.45 -9.00
C ASN A 161 -8.30 -8.71 -8.71
N ILE A 162 -8.31 -7.88 -7.66
CA ILE A 162 -7.14 -7.14 -7.19
C ILE A 162 -6.52 -7.92 -6.02
N PRO A 163 -5.30 -8.43 -6.14
CA PRO A 163 -4.57 -9.07 -5.04
C PRO A 163 -4.33 -8.11 -3.88
N ILE A 164 -4.32 -8.66 -2.66
CA ILE A 164 -3.81 -7.94 -1.51
C ILE A 164 -2.30 -8.17 -1.37
N GLU A 165 -1.55 -7.14 -0.99
CA GLU A 165 -0.13 -7.29 -0.70
C GLU A 165 0.09 -7.90 0.70
N ILE A 166 1.02 -8.85 0.79
CA ILE A 166 1.69 -9.24 2.02
C ILE A 166 2.95 -8.37 2.14
N ASN A 167 2.83 -7.26 2.85
CA ASN A 167 3.97 -6.38 3.09
C ASN A 167 4.82 -6.94 4.24
N THR A 168 6.12 -7.18 3.96
CA THR A 168 6.99 -7.87 4.91
C THR A 168 7.71 -6.94 5.89
N ARG A 169 7.52 -5.62 5.76
CA ARG A 169 8.24 -4.60 6.55
C ARG A 169 8.12 -4.80 8.07
N ARG A 170 6.97 -5.27 8.54
CA ARG A 170 6.68 -5.45 9.97
C ARG A 170 6.68 -6.91 10.44
N LEU A 171 7.02 -7.87 9.60
CA LEU A 171 6.95 -9.29 9.95
C LEU A 171 8.02 -9.78 10.96
N ASP A 172 8.94 -8.93 11.42
CA ASP A 172 9.78 -9.20 12.59
C ASP A 172 9.04 -8.97 13.93
N ASP A 173 7.96 -8.21 13.90
CA ASP A 173 7.15 -7.94 15.07
C ASP A 173 6.07 -9.03 15.22
N ALA A 174 6.17 -9.83 16.27
CA ALA A 174 5.22 -10.89 16.54
C ALA A 174 3.79 -10.36 16.75
N ALA A 175 3.62 -9.13 17.26
CA ALA A 175 2.32 -8.50 17.41
C ALA A 175 1.73 -8.15 16.03
N ALA A 176 2.54 -7.61 15.12
CA ALA A 176 2.12 -7.34 13.75
C ALA A 176 1.68 -8.61 13.03
N VAL A 177 2.45 -9.70 13.15
CA VAL A 177 2.07 -11.00 12.58
C VAL A 177 0.76 -11.51 13.18
N ALA A 178 0.58 -11.40 14.50
CA ALA A 178 -0.65 -11.83 15.17
C ALA A 178 -1.88 -11.01 14.76
N GLY A 179 -1.72 -9.74 14.39
CA GLY A 179 -2.78 -8.88 13.84
C GLY A 179 -3.08 -9.19 12.36
N LEU A 180 -2.05 -9.29 11.54
CA LEU A 180 -2.18 -9.48 10.10
C LEU A 180 -2.70 -10.87 9.69
N LEU A 181 -2.23 -11.92 10.35
CA LEU A 181 -2.59 -13.30 9.96
C LEU A 181 -4.11 -13.55 9.97
N PRO A 182 -4.89 -13.12 10.98
CA PRO A 182 -6.35 -13.23 10.94
C PRO A 182 -7.01 -12.44 9.81
N LEU A 183 -6.46 -11.27 9.44
CA LEU A 183 -6.98 -10.47 8.32
C LEU A 183 -6.78 -11.19 6.99
N TYR A 184 -5.59 -11.73 6.71
CA TYR A 184 -5.35 -12.53 5.51
C TYR A 184 -6.17 -13.84 5.50
N ALA A 185 -6.33 -14.47 6.67
CA ALA A 185 -7.20 -15.65 6.80
C ALA A 185 -8.67 -15.29 6.47
N ARG A 186 -9.14 -14.13 6.91
CA ARG A 186 -10.50 -13.65 6.58
C ARG A 186 -10.65 -13.35 5.09
N TYR A 187 -9.67 -12.65 4.48
CA TYR A 187 -9.64 -12.44 3.02
C TYR A 187 -9.73 -13.77 2.25
N HIS A 188 -8.94 -14.76 2.65
CA HIS A 188 -8.98 -16.08 2.05
C HIS A 188 -10.34 -16.77 2.25
N ALA A 189 -10.93 -16.69 3.44
CA ALA A 189 -12.22 -17.30 3.76
C ALA A 189 -13.37 -16.69 2.93
N LEU A 190 -13.29 -15.40 2.57
CA LEU A 190 -14.23 -14.72 1.69
C LEU A 190 -14.05 -15.08 0.21
N GLY A 191 -12.99 -15.78 -0.16
CA GLY A 191 -12.73 -16.22 -1.54
C GLY A 191 -11.49 -15.65 -2.18
N GLY A 192 -10.73 -14.80 -1.50
CA GLY A 192 -9.44 -14.29 -1.98
C GLY A 192 -8.45 -15.42 -2.23
N ARG A 193 -7.74 -15.38 -3.36
CA ARG A 193 -6.83 -16.46 -3.79
C ARG A 193 -5.43 -15.98 -4.14
N TYR A 194 -5.28 -14.70 -4.40
CA TYR A 194 -4.04 -14.13 -4.89
C TYR A 194 -3.54 -13.06 -3.92
N CYS A 195 -2.23 -13.05 -3.72
CA CYS A 195 -1.54 -11.99 -3.00
C CYS A 195 -0.23 -11.69 -3.73
N THR A 196 0.27 -10.47 -3.56
CA THR A 196 1.63 -10.07 -3.89
C THR A 196 2.47 -10.06 -2.63
N VAL A 197 3.80 -9.97 -2.77
CA VAL A 197 4.71 -9.86 -1.64
C VAL A 197 5.64 -8.68 -1.90
N GLY A 198 5.68 -7.74 -0.95
CA GLY A 198 6.54 -6.56 -1.02
C GLY A 198 7.38 -6.38 0.24
N SER A 199 8.66 -6.04 0.08
CA SER A 199 9.53 -5.71 1.22
C SER A 199 9.43 -4.25 1.63
N ASP A 200 8.85 -3.40 0.78
CA ASP A 200 8.72 -1.95 1.00
C ASP A 200 10.08 -1.34 1.41
N ALA A 201 11.10 -1.68 0.62
CA ALA A 201 12.49 -1.45 0.94
C ALA A 201 12.93 -0.04 0.54
N HIS A 202 13.13 0.83 1.51
CA HIS A 202 13.69 2.17 1.32
C HIS A 202 15.23 2.19 1.41
N TYR A 203 15.85 1.07 1.82
CA TYR A 203 17.29 0.91 1.96
C TYR A 203 17.71 -0.44 1.39
N ALA A 204 18.95 -0.52 0.90
CA ALA A 204 19.49 -1.72 0.25
C ALA A 204 19.43 -2.98 1.13
N GLU A 205 19.68 -2.83 2.43
CA GLU A 205 19.64 -3.93 3.41
C GLU A 205 18.22 -4.44 3.71
N HIS A 206 17.19 -3.74 3.25
CA HIS A 206 15.79 -4.16 3.42
C HIS A 206 15.24 -4.89 2.19
N VAL A 207 15.96 -4.87 1.06
CA VAL A 207 15.51 -5.52 -0.17
C VAL A 207 15.40 -7.03 0.04
N GLY A 208 14.22 -7.59 -0.25
CA GLY A 208 13.95 -9.01 -0.06
C GLY A 208 13.87 -9.48 1.40
N ARG A 209 13.86 -8.56 2.36
CA ARG A 209 13.79 -8.92 3.76
C ARG A 209 12.48 -9.64 4.06
N ARG A 210 12.59 -10.88 4.57
CA ARG A 210 11.47 -11.78 4.93
C ARG A 210 10.55 -12.18 3.74
N VAL A 211 11.04 -12.08 2.52
CA VAL A 211 10.37 -12.59 1.32
C VAL A 211 10.67 -14.06 1.11
#